data_c078546e5283527927a01b9ec862cbe9
#
_entry.id   c078546e5283527927a01b9ec862cbe9
#
_cell.length_a   1.000
_cell.length_b   1.000
_cell.length_c   1.000
_cell.angle_alpha   90.00
_cell.angle_beta   90.00
_cell.angle_gamma   90.00
#
_symmetry.space_group_name_H-M   'P 1'
#
loop_
_entity.id
_entity.type
_entity.pdbx_description
1 polymer ?
#
loop_
_entity_poly.entity_id
_entity_poly.type
_entity_poly.pdbx_seq_one_letter_code
_entity_poly.pdbx_strand_id
1 'polypeptide(L)'
;MSEEKRESKEKVAKLVKNCLETPDGTVLYSRSRHDYKTHLDANGKTYMIDGGLDYVRCSANGDEIHRCVWDDDPFDKVRKAVEWGTYGINGDQPLKWVKLCDMETAHINAVLKNVPSIGDSYARAFRLELELRAIREEVSFVTSNN
;
A
#
# COMPACT_ATOMS: atom_id res chain seq x y z
N MET A 1 -2.47 -31.42 -18.07
CA MET A 1 -3.65 -31.29 -17.18
C MET A 1 -3.27 -30.83 -15.80
N SER A 2 -2.36 -31.53 -15.11
CA SER A 2 -1.89 -31.10 -13.79
C SER A 2 -1.09 -29.77 -13.85
N GLU A 3 -0.49 -29.45 -14.96
CA GLU A 3 0.26 -28.19 -15.14
C GLU A 3 -0.66 -26.99 -15.29
N GLU A 4 -1.77 -27.12 -16.00
CA GLU A 4 -2.79 -26.06 -16.10
C GLU A 4 -3.40 -25.73 -14.75
N LYS A 5 -3.59 -26.73 -13.90
CA LYS A 5 -4.08 -26.54 -12.53
C LYS A 5 -3.03 -25.88 -11.62
N ARG A 6 -1.75 -26.02 -11.93
CA ARG A 6 -0.67 -25.35 -11.21
C ARG A 6 -0.58 -23.88 -11.61
N GLU A 7 -0.75 -23.58 -12.89
CA GLU A 7 -0.77 -22.22 -13.39
C GLU A 7 -1.93 -21.42 -12.80
N SER A 8 -3.11 -22.05 -12.65
CA SER A 8 -4.26 -21.39 -12.02
C SER A 8 -4.07 -21.13 -10.53
N LYS A 9 -3.04 -21.72 -9.90
CA LYS A 9 -2.66 -21.45 -8.50
C LYS A 9 -1.52 -20.44 -8.40
N GLU A 10 -1.00 -19.94 -9.53
CA GLU A 10 -0.03 -18.87 -9.50
C GLU A 10 -0.66 -17.61 -8.91
N LYS A 11 0.18 -16.85 -8.26
CA LYS A 11 -0.16 -15.67 -7.49
C LYS A 11 -1.18 -14.77 -8.18
N VAL A 12 -2.36 -14.74 -7.65
CA VAL A 12 -3.27 -13.63 -7.91
C VAL A 12 -2.73 -12.41 -7.18
N ALA A 13 -2.52 -11.31 -7.91
CA ALA A 13 -2.10 -10.06 -7.34
C ALA A 13 -3.10 -9.61 -6.26
N LYS A 14 -2.58 -9.14 -5.12
CA LYS A 14 -3.40 -8.63 -4.03
C LYS A 14 -3.36 -7.11 -4.02
N LEU A 15 -4.50 -6.53 -3.70
CA LEU A 15 -4.64 -5.09 -3.61
C LEU A 15 -3.91 -4.58 -2.36
N VAL A 16 -3.01 -3.61 -2.53
CA VAL A 16 -2.33 -2.95 -1.40
C VAL A 16 -2.87 -1.55 -1.12
N LYS A 17 -3.50 -0.92 -2.10
CA LYS A 17 -4.16 0.37 -1.91
C LYS A 17 -5.39 0.47 -2.78
N ASN A 18 -6.55 0.68 -2.17
CA ASN A 18 -7.80 0.94 -2.86
C ASN A 18 -7.95 2.46 -3.02
N CYS A 19 -7.92 2.95 -4.25
CA CYS A 19 -7.84 4.37 -4.55
C CYS A 19 -8.56 4.70 -5.85
N LEU A 20 -9.27 5.81 -5.86
CA LEU A 20 -9.86 6.36 -7.08
C LEU A 20 -9.70 7.89 -7.14
N GLU A 21 -9.74 8.42 -8.33
CA GLU A 21 -9.75 9.86 -8.56
C GLU A 21 -11.07 10.25 -9.26
N THR A 22 -11.72 11.27 -8.75
CA THR A 22 -12.95 11.80 -9.34
C THR A 22 -12.63 12.80 -10.46
N PRO A 23 -13.59 13.11 -11.35
CA PRO A 23 -13.32 14.06 -12.45
C PRO A 23 -12.88 15.44 -11.99
N ASP A 24 -13.25 15.86 -10.77
CA ASP A 24 -12.82 17.16 -10.21
C ASP A 24 -11.42 17.12 -9.60
N GLY A 25 -10.72 15.98 -9.70
CA GLY A 25 -9.37 15.83 -9.19
C GLY A 25 -9.28 15.39 -7.73
N THR A 26 -10.42 15.12 -7.08
CA THR A 26 -10.42 14.62 -5.70
C THR A 26 -9.97 13.18 -5.66
N VAL A 27 -9.02 12.86 -4.79
CA VAL A 27 -8.52 11.50 -4.61
C VAL A 27 -9.11 10.91 -3.34
N LEU A 28 -9.80 9.78 -3.51
CA LEU A 28 -10.34 9.01 -2.38
C LEU A 28 -9.56 7.71 -2.27
N TYR A 29 -9.15 7.35 -1.06
CA TYR A 29 -8.55 6.05 -0.81
C TYR A 29 -8.96 5.49 0.54
N SER A 30 -9.01 4.17 0.60
CA SER A 30 -9.39 3.43 1.79
C SER A 30 -8.20 2.60 2.26
N ARG A 31 -7.89 2.68 3.54
CA ARG A 31 -6.75 1.99 4.13
C ARG A 31 -7.09 0.61 4.64
N SER A 32 -8.37 0.36 4.94
CA SER A 32 -8.79 -0.88 5.56
C SER A 32 -10.22 -1.22 5.21
N ARG A 33 -10.67 -2.40 5.64
CA ARG A 33 -11.99 -2.95 5.34
C ARG A 33 -13.16 -2.04 5.74
N HIS A 34 -12.97 -1.19 6.73
CA HIS A 34 -14.03 -0.32 7.26
C HIS A 34 -13.70 1.17 7.12
N ASP A 35 -12.80 1.51 6.24
CA ASP A 35 -12.41 2.89 5.99
C ASP A 35 -13.24 3.47 4.85
N TYR A 36 -14.52 3.68 5.11
CA TYR A 36 -15.48 4.19 4.14
C TYR A 36 -15.30 5.69 3.95
N LYS A 37 -15.16 6.12 2.70
CA LYS A 37 -15.03 7.53 2.35
C LYS A 37 -15.95 7.91 1.21
N THR A 38 -16.49 9.12 1.25
CA THR A 38 -17.35 9.67 0.22
C THR A 38 -16.89 11.05 -0.20
N HIS A 39 -17.31 11.43 -1.40
CA HIS A 39 -17.09 12.76 -1.94
C HIS A 39 -18.32 13.15 -2.76
N LEU A 40 -18.88 14.33 -2.49
CA LEU A 40 -19.94 14.95 -3.28
C LEU A 40 -19.32 16.06 -4.10
N ASP A 41 -19.40 15.95 -5.44
CA ASP A 41 -18.85 16.97 -6.31
C ASP A 41 -19.79 18.17 -6.51
N ALA A 42 -19.32 19.20 -7.22
CA ALA A 42 -20.08 20.42 -7.45
C ALA A 42 -21.34 20.18 -8.31
N ASN A 43 -21.40 19.07 -9.05
CA ASN A 43 -22.52 18.68 -9.89
C ASN A 43 -23.55 17.79 -9.17
N GLY A 44 -23.34 17.54 -7.88
CA GLY A 44 -24.23 16.69 -7.08
C GLY A 44 -23.97 15.19 -7.24
N LYS A 45 -22.92 14.79 -7.94
CA LYS A 45 -22.53 13.37 -8.04
C LYS A 45 -21.81 12.91 -6.79
N THR A 46 -22.19 11.74 -6.32
CA THR A 46 -21.57 11.13 -5.14
C THR A 46 -20.61 10.03 -5.57
N TYR A 47 -19.40 10.07 -5.00
CA TYR A 47 -18.38 9.05 -5.17
C TYR A 47 -18.08 8.41 -3.82
N MET A 48 -17.76 7.13 -3.81
CA MET A 48 -17.45 6.42 -2.58
C MET A 48 -16.38 5.37 -2.81
N ILE A 49 -15.66 5.07 -1.75
CA ILE A 49 -14.69 4.00 -1.72
C ILE A 49 -14.72 3.36 -0.34
N ASP A 50 -14.54 2.04 -0.31
CA ASP A 50 -14.56 1.27 0.93
C ASP A 50 -13.77 -0.01 0.74
N GLY A 51 -13.10 -0.44 1.78
CA GLY A 51 -12.39 -1.70 1.80
C GLY A 51 -10.94 -1.61 1.36
N GLY A 52 -10.28 -2.74 1.39
CA GLY A 52 -8.85 -2.87 1.10
C GLY A 52 -8.52 -4.28 0.65
N LEU A 53 -7.58 -4.92 1.29
CA LEU A 53 -6.93 -6.17 0.85
C LEU A 53 -7.87 -7.30 0.41
N ASP A 54 -8.97 -7.52 1.11
CA ASP A 54 -9.85 -8.67 0.89
C ASP A 54 -11.30 -8.27 0.56
N TYR A 55 -11.60 -7.00 0.63
CA TYR A 55 -12.94 -6.48 0.40
C TYR A 55 -12.84 -5.08 -0.20
N VAL A 56 -13.32 -4.93 -1.42
CA VAL A 56 -13.22 -3.68 -2.16
C VAL A 56 -14.60 -3.27 -2.66
N ARG A 57 -14.96 -2.03 -2.39
CA ARG A 57 -16.20 -1.45 -2.91
C ARG A 57 -15.94 -0.01 -3.32
N CYS A 58 -16.45 0.38 -4.46
CA CYS A 58 -16.38 1.77 -4.92
C CYS A 58 -17.58 2.09 -5.79
N SER A 59 -17.82 3.39 -5.97
CA SER A 59 -18.86 3.86 -6.88
C SER A 59 -18.53 3.47 -8.33
N ALA A 60 -19.57 3.33 -9.14
CA ALA A 60 -19.45 2.95 -10.54
C ALA A 60 -20.22 3.92 -11.42
N ASN A 61 -19.90 5.21 -11.33
CA ASN A 61 -20.53 6.26 -12.12
C ASN A 61 -20.02 6.26 -13.58
N GLY A 62 -18.91 5.56 -13.85
CA GLY A 62 -18.33 5.44 -15.17
C GLY A 62 -17.26 6.47 -15.49
N ASP A 63 -17.07 7.46 -14.64
CA ASP A 63 -16.10 8.54 -14.83
C ASP A 63 -14.98 8.55 -13.78
N GLU A 64 -14.95 7.57 -12.87
CA GLU A 64 -13.88 7.40 -11.92
C GLU A 64 -12.61 6.89 -12.61
N ILE A 65 -11.47 7.42 -12.17
CA ILE A 65 -10.16 6.90 -12.58
C ILE A 65 -9.66 6.02 -11.43
N HIS A 66 -9.50 4.72 -11.71
CA HIS A 66 -9.01 3.78 -10.72
C HIS A 66 -7.49 3.92 -10.56
N ARG A 67 -7.06 4.24 -9.36
CA ARG A 67 -5.65 4.45 -9.00
C ARG A 67 -5.16 3.37 -8.03
N CYS A 68 -5.81 2.23 -8.01
CA CYS A 68 -5.44 1.13 -7.13
C CYS A 68 -4.00 0.68 -7.36
N VAL A 69 -3.34 0.23 -6.29
CA VAL A 69 -2.00 -0.32 -6.34
C VAL A 69 -2.07 -1.78 -5.89
N TRP A 70 -1.43 -2.66 -6.66
CA TRP A 70 -1.41 -4.09 -6.44
C TRP A 70 0.00 -4.53 -6.02
N ASP A 71 0.10 -5.65 -5.32
CA ASP A 71 1.38 -6.13 -4.79
C ASP A 71 2.38 -6.58 -5.87
N ASP A 72 1.92 -6.77 -7.10
CA ASP A 72 2.77 -7.09 -8.25
C ASP A 72 3.09 -5.87 -9.12
N ASP A 73 2.63 -4.69 -8.76
CA ASP A 73 3.03 -3.45 -9.42
C ASP A 73 4.54 -3.20 -9.20
N PRO A 74 5.18 -2.36 -10.05
CA PRO A 74 6.57 -1.99 -9.81
C PRO A 74 6.80 -1.52 -8.37
N PHE A 75 7.87 -1.98 -7.74
CA PHE A 75 8.07 -1.74 -6.31
C PHE A 75 8.17 -0.26 -5.95
N ASP A 76 8.67 0.57 -6.86
CA ASP A 76 8.68 2.02 -6.65
C ASP A 76 7.26 2.57 -6.38
N LYS A 77 6.26 2.01 -7.04
CA LYS A 77 4.86 2.37 -6.83
C LYS A 77 4.31 1.78 -5.53
N VAL A 78 4.63 0.52 -5.24
CA VAL A 78 4.18 -0.18 -4.03
C VAL A 78 4.71 0.50 -2.77
N ARG A 79 5.99 0.84 -2.73
CA ARG A 79 6.62 1.45 -1.54
C ARG A 79 6.07 2.83 -1.20
N LYS A 80 5.49 3.52 -2.16
CA LYS A 80 4.84 4.82 -1.96
C LYS A 80 3.37 4.68 -1.59
N ALA A 81 2.77 3.54 -1.88
CA ALA A 81 1.35 3.27 -1.63
C ALA A 81 1.10 2.61 -0.28
N VAL A 82 1.99 1.73 0.16
CA VAL A 82 1.85 1.05 1.45
C VAL A 82 2.06 2.05 2.58
N GLU A 83 1.10 2.11 3.49
CA GLU A 83 1.14 2.99 4.66
C GLU A 83 1.01 2.17 5.94
N TRP A 84 1.67 2.65 6.99
CA TRP A 84 1.61 2.04 8.31
C TRP A 84 1.16 3.06 9.34
N GLY A 85 0.15 2.70 10.13
CA GLY A 85 -0.34 3.55 11.22
C GLY A 85 0.53 3.38 12.46
N THR A 86 0.97 4.50 13.03
CA THR A 86 1.82 4.49 14.21
C THR A 86 1.36 5.52 15.24
N TYR A 87 1.54 5.18 16.51
CA TYR A 87 1.31 6.07 17.64
C TYR A 87 2.62 6.58 18.26
N GLY A 88 3.72 6.49 17.51
CA GLY A 88 5.05 6.90 17.97
C GLY A 88 5.78 5.78 18.70
N ILE A 89 7.05 6.03 19.04
CA ILE A 89 7.94 5.06 19.66
C ILE A 89 7.37 4.52 20.98
N ASN A 90 6.77 5.40 21.78
CA ASN A 90 6.21 5.05 23.09
C ASN A 90 4.71 4.74 23.04
N GLY A 91 4.08 4.79 21.86
CA GLY A 91 2.66 4.52 21.72
C GLY A 91 1.73 5.58 22.30
N ASP A 92 2.22 6.78 22.60
CA ASP A 92 1.49 7.84 23.29
C ASP A 92 1.20 9.06 22.41
N GLN A 93 1.54 9.00 21.12
CA GLN A 93 1.29 10.07 20.17
C GLN A 93 -0.01 9.82 19.39
N PRO A 94 -0.62 10.87 18.81
CA PRO A 94 -1.76 10.68 17.93
C PRO A 94 -1.43 9.75 16.76
N LEU A 95 -2.43 9.03 16.25
CA LEU A 95 -2.25 8.16 15.09
C LEU A 95 -1.72 8.95 13.91
N LYS A 96 -0.63 8.47 13.33
CA LYS A 96 -0.02 9.03 12.13
C LYS A 96 0.19 7.92 11.11
N TRP A 97 -0.17 8.18 9.86
CA TRP A 97 0.08 7.26 8.76
C TRP A 97 1.39 7.63 8.07
N VAL A 98 2.27 6.65 7.94
CA VAL A 98 3.60 6.84 7.33
C VAL A 98 3.72 5.91 6.13
N LYS A 99 4.16 6.45 5.01
CA LYS A 99 4.44 5.63 3.82
C LYS A 99 5.65 4.75 4.07
N LEU A 100 5.62 3.54 3.53
CA LEU A 100 6.73 2.60 3.68
C LEU A 100 8.08 3.24 3.28
N CYS A 101 8.10 3.96 2.18
CA CYS A 101 9.33 4.63 1.72
C CYS A 101 9.86 5.70 2.70
N ASP A 102 9.00 6.21 3.58
CA ASP A 102 9.34 7.24 4.56
C ASP A 102 9.57 6.67 5.97
N MET A 103 9.32 5.38 6.17
CA MET A 103 9.56 4.74 7.46
C MET A 103 11.06 4.58 7.73
N GLU A 104 11.45 4.77 8.98
CA GLU A 104 12.81 4.48 9.38
C GLU A 104 13.08 2.98 9.33
N THR A 105 14.29 2.59 8.95
CA THR A 105 14.70 1.19 8.85
C THR A 105 14.47 0.43 10.17
N ALA A 106 14.80 1.06 11.29
CA ALA A 106 14.56 0.48 12.62
C ALA A 106 13.07 0.22 12.87
N HIS A 107 12.19 1.11 12.40
CA HIS A 107 10.74 0.95 12.54
C HIS A 107 10.24 -0.24 11.70
N ILE A 108 10.72 -0.35 10.45
CA ILE A 108 10.36 -1.48 9.58
C ILE A 108 10.76 -2.81 10.24
N ASN A 109 11.97 -2.90 10.74
CA ASN A 109 12.45 -4.10 11.44
C ASN A 109 11.63 -4.42 12.69
N ALA A 110 11.26 -3.39 13.46
CA ALA A 110 10.44 -3.56 14.66
C ALA A 110 9.05 -4.10 14.33
N VAL A 111 8.43 -3.61 13.26
CA VAL A 111 7.12 -4.09 12.82
C VAL A 111 7.22 -5.56 12.39
N LEU A 112 8.19 -5.90 11.57
CA LEU A 112 8.37 -7.29 11.12
C LEU A 112 8.63 -8.25 12.27
N LYS A 113 9.32 -7.79 13.31
CA LYS A 113 9.63 -8.61 14.49
C LYS A 113 8.44 -8.76 15.42
N ASN A 114 7.69 -7.68 15.66
CA ASN A 114 6.73 -7.60 16.76
C ASN A 114 5.25 -7.67 16.35
N VAL A 115 4.94 -7.61 15.03
CA VAL A 115 3.57 -7.61 14.54
C VAL A 115 3.35 -8.84 13.65
N PRO A 116 3.06 -10.02 14.25
CA PRO A 116 2.85 -11.24 13.45
C PRO A 116 1.58 -11.19 12.61
N SER A 117 0.65 -10.29 12.94
CA SER A 117 -0.60 -10.10 12.19
C SER A 117 -0.45 -9.25 10.93
N ILE A 118 0.76 -8.75 10.64
CA ILE A 118 1.00 -8.08 9.37
C ILE A 118 0.72 -9.06 8.23
N GLY A 119 -0.12 -8.68 7.28
CA GLY A 119 -0.46 -9.56 6.15
C GLY A 119 0.76 -9.88 5.27
N ASP A 120 0.68 -10.99 4.54
CA ASP A 120 1.78 -11.47 3.69
C ASP A 120 2.24 -10.43 2.67
N SER A 121 1.32 -9.72 2.04
CA SER A 121 1.64 -8.68 1.05
C SER A 121 2.42 -7.52 1.67
N TYR A 122 2.03 -7.10 2.86
CA TYR A 122 2.70 -6.02 3.59
C TYR A 122 4.06 -6.47 4.11
N ALA A 123 4.14 -7.68 4.67
CA ALA A 123 5.41 -8.24 5.13
C ALA A 123 6.41 -8.33 3.99
N ARG A 124 5.97 -8.78 2.82
CA ARG A 124 6.80 -8.86 1.63
C ARG A 124 7.28 -7.47 1.18
N ALA A 125 6.38 -6.49 1.16
CA ALA A 125 6.74 -5.11 0.81
C ALA A 125 7.77 -4.54 1.79
N PHE A 126 7.61 -4.78 3.08
CA PHE A 126 8.56 -4.34 4.11
C PHE A 126 9.94 -4.95 3.91
N ARG A 127 10.00 -6.26 3.60
CA ARG A 127 11.27 -6.95 3.32
C ARG A 127 11.94 -6.42 2.05
N LEU A 128 11.16 -6.19 1.00
CA LEU A 128 11.68 -5.62 -0.25
C LEU A 128 12.22 -4.21 -0.05
N GLU A 129 11.59 -3.42 0.81
CA GLU A 129 12.08 -2.09 1.14
C GLU A 129 13.44 -2.16 1.83
N LEU A 130 13.61 -3.09 2.76
CA LEU A 130 14.90 -3.32 3.42
C LEU A 130 15.98 -3.75 2.43
N GLU A 131 15.66 -4.64 1.51
CA GLU A 131 16.57 -5.08 0.44
C GLU A 131 16.97 -3.91 -0.45
N LEU A 132 16.02 -3.09 -0.86
CA LEU A 132 16.27 -1.91 -1.69
C LEU A 132 17.23 -0.94 -1.01
N ARG A 133 17.04 -0.69 0.29
CA ARG A 133 17.91 0.19 1.07
C ARG A 133 19.31 -0.38 1.20
N ALA A 134 19.44 -1.68 1.42
CA ALA A 134 20.75 -2.35 1.49
C ALA A 134 21.50 -2.23 0.17
N ILE A 135 20.83 -2.41 -0.96
CA ILE A 135 21.42 -2.26 -2.29
C ILE A 135 21.88 -0.81 -2.52
N ARG A 136 21.04 0.16 -2.15
CA ARG A 136 21.35 1.58 -2.30
C ARG A 136 22.54 2.01 -1.45
N GLU A 137 22.66 1.50 -0.24
CA GLU A 137 23.81 1.75 0.64
C GLU A 137 25.09 1.17 0.06
N GLU A 138 25.02 -0.04 -0.49
CA GLU A 138 26.17 -0.71 -1.11
C GLU A 138 26.66 0.07 -2.34
N VAL A 139 25.73 0.49 -3.21
CA VAL A 139 26.07 1.33 -4.38
C VAL A 139 26.65 2.66 -3.96
N SER A 140 26.10 3.31 -2.96
CA SER A 140 26.58 4.58 -2.42
C SER A 140 27.99 4.44 -1.85
N PHE A 141 28.28 3.36 -1.13
CA PHE A 141 29.58 3.06 -0.59
C PHE A 141 30.65 2.88 -1.70
N VAL A 142 30.31 2.08 -2.72
CA VAL A 142 31.20 1.86 -3.88
C VAL A 142 31.49 3.17 -4.61
N THR A 143 30.46 3.98 -4.84
CA THR A 143 30.58 5.29 -5.50
C THR A 143 31.44 6.26 -4.68
N SER A 144 31.32 6.26 -3.35
CA SER A 144 32.08 7.14 -2.47
C SER A 144 33.57 6.80 -2.42
N ASN A 145 33.94 5.54 -2.68
CA ASN A 145 35.33 5.07 -2.63
C ASN A 145 36.05 5.12 -3.99
N ASN A 146 35.35 5.56 -5.02
CA ASN A 146 35.91 5.78 -6.34
C ASN A 146 36.15 7.27 -6.58
#